data_871f163e9d74ac1cf7a4381796ba09ba
#
_entry.id   871f163e9d74ac1cf7a4381796ba09ba
#
_cell.length_a   1.000
_cell.length_b   1.000
_cell.length_c   1.000
_cell.angle_alpha   90.00
_cell.angle_beta   90.00
_cell.angle_gamma   90.00
#
_symmetry.space_group_name_H-M   'P 1'
#
loop_
_entity.id
_entity.type
_entity.pdbx_description
1 polymer ?
#
loop_
_entity_poly.entity_id
_entity_poly.type
_entity_poly.pdbx_seq_one_letter_code
_entity_poly.pdbx_strand_id
1 'polypeptide(L)'
;MCVIMTIDLQTRKTLRIIILTTCFGVLGRLIFNNGFMLTYLSRLGFPSYRILFLLSLVPLAGLVLTLPFAYLSDRFGKKRIGIGGTITALFGLLLLTSAGFFQEQGGRVAIAGILIFSIGSSAIASNWFALLSPIIPEDIRGRFFGKLRISWQTTGIVFTLAVTTLLGLFTHIQFFQCVLLFVLICSMIRIYLYWRIPELETTRTPPRGLLAPFLEILRIPGYLPFCAYTFLLMLFAGAVPWVLGLLGKDVLFFSDTQILLLGNSGAAGAVAGFYIGGKMVDQLGTKPVFLICHFCFAMVLFLTALRGLFPFPDIVTMCLLSGLFGVAFAASGIAFSSELLAIIQPENKSLSTGFHLSLVSAGIAISSLIIGQTLKLNILNPEWTLMGQTLCTYDTVLLGSAVMILLLIITLGLIPSVIQVRKAQWYPQNR
;
A
#
# COMPACT_ATOMS: atom_id res chain seq x y z
N MET A 1 18.86 28.45 26.36
CA MET A 1 19.33 27.33 27.22
C MET A 1 18.55 26.10 26.78
N CYS A 2 19.09 25.32 25.79
CA CYS A 2 18.42 24.16 25.21
C CYS A 2 18.43 23.03 26.24
N VAL A 3 17.26 22.71 26.80
CA VAL A 3 17.05 21.45 27.52
C VAL A 3 17.05 20.33 26.47
N ILE A 4 18.23 19.72 26.27
CA ILE A 4 18.35 18.44 25.58
C ILE A 4 17.77 17.41 26.55
N MET A 5 16.46 17.16 26.47
CA MET A 5 15.85 16.00 27.15
C MET A 5 16.59 14.76 26.66
N THR A 6 17.45 14.20 27.49
CA THR A 6 18.14 12.94 27.25
C THR A 6 17.11 11.83 27.28
N ILE A 7 16.73 11.36 26.09
CA ILE A 7 15.83 10.20 25.95
C ILE A 7 16.43 9.06 26.77
N ASP A 8 15.66 8.52 27.71
CA ASP A 8 16.07 7.40 28.55
C ASP A 8 16.60 6.21 27.70
N LEU A 9 17.60 5.54 28.21
CA LEU A 9 18.28 4.43 27.52
C LEU A 9 17.30 3.31 27.13
N GLN A 10 16.30 3.07 27.98
CA GLN A 10 15.27 2.05 27.75
C GLN A 10 14.34 2.45 26.62
N THR A 11 13.92 3.71 26.55
CA THR A 11 13.13 4.26 25.45
C THR A 11 13.88 4.17 24.13
N ARG A 12 15.18 4.51 24.10
CA ARG A 12 16.03 4.37 22.90
C ARG A 12 16.12 2.92 22.41
N LYS A 13 16.26 1.96 23.32
CA LYS A 13 16.24 0.52 22.98
C LYS A 13 14.90 0.12 22.37
N THR A 14 13.80 0.52 22.98
CA THR A 14 12.45 0.24 22.47
C THR A 14 12.22 0.82 21.08
N LEU A 15 12.61 2.07 20.84
CA LEU A 15 12.50 2.70 19.52
C LEU A 15 13.32 1.98 18.44
N ARG A 16 14.52 1.46 18.77
CA ARG A 16 15.29 0.62 17.84
C ARG A 16 14.60 -0.70 17.55
N ILE A 17 14.02 -1.35 18.54
CA ILE A 17 13.27 -2.59 18.37
C ILE A 17 12.07 -2.35 17.44
N ILE A 18 11.34 -1.24 17.58
CA ILE A 18 10.22 -0.86 16.70
C ILE A 18 10.69 -0.72 15.26
N ILE A 19 11.82 -0.03 15.01
CA ILE A 19 12.40 0.12 13.67
C ILE A 19 12.71 -1.25 13.06
N LEU A 20 13.43 -2.11 13.79
CA LEU A 20 13.78 -3.45 13.32
C LEU A 20 12.54 -4.31 13.06
N THR A 21 11.55 -4.29 13.96
CA THR A 21 10.27 -4.99 13.80
C THR A 21 9.56 -4.57 12.51
N THR A 22 9.61 -3.27 12.19
CA THR A 22 9.02 -2.73 10.96
C THR A 22 9.80 -3.17 9.73
N CYS A 23 11.15 -3.11 9.76
CA CYS A 23 12.00 -3.52 8.64
C CYS A 23 11.80 -5.00 8.29
N PHE A 24 11.77 -5.90 9.28
CA PHE A 24 11.46 -7.30 9.03
C PHE A 24 10.02 -7.53 8.58
N GLY A 25 9.09 -6.72 9.09
CA GLY A 25 7.66 -6.87 8.78
C GLY A 25 7.23 -6.36 7.42
N VAL A 26 7.97 -5.39 6.85
CA VAL A 26 7.61 -4.83 5.54
C VAL A 26 7.82 -5.82 4.40
N LEU A 27 8.77 -6.77 4.54
CA LEU A 27 9.12 -7.72 3.49
C LEU A 27 7.92 -8.58 3.06
N GLY A 28 7.13 -9.07 4.02
CA GLY A 28 5.92 -9.85 3.73
C GLY A 28 4.86 -9.07 2.93
N ARG A 29 4.80 -7.75 3.06
CA ARG A 29 3.89 -6.90 2.29
C ARG A 29 4.44 -6.54 0.91
N LEU A 30 5.75 -6.36 0.83
CA LEU A 30 6.42 -5.98 -0.41
C LEU A 30 6.30 -7.04 -1.50
N ILE A 31 6.36 -8.33 -1.15
CA ILE A 31 6.22 -9.40 -2.13
C ILE A 31 4.87 -9.38 -2.86
N PHE A 32 3.82 -8.76 -2.28
CA PHE A 32 2.53 -8.60 -2.95
C PHE A 32 2.44 -7.35 -3.84
N ASN A 33 3.31 -6.36 -3.63
CA ASN A 33 3.18 -5.05 -4.29
C ASN A 33 4.21 -4.79 -5.39
N ASN A 34 5.34 -5.50 -5.42
CA ASN A 34 6.47 -5.23 -6.33
C ASN A 34 6.53 -6.16 -7.56
N GLY A 35 5.44 -6.84 -7.89
CA GLY A 35 5.41 -7.79 -9.00
C GLY A 35 5.86 -9.21 -8.65
N PHE A 36 6.52 -9.45 -7.51
CA PHE A 36 7.00 -10.78 -7.12
C PHE A 36 5.87 -11.82 -7.05
N MET A 37 4.79 -11.51 -6.33
CA MET A 37 3.65 -12.43 -6.19
C MET A 37 2.93 -12.64 -7.51
N LEU A 38 2.82 -11.61 -8.35
CA LEU A 38 2.27 -11.70 -9.70
C LEU A 38 3.06 -12.75 -10.52
N THR A 39 4.39 -12.62 -10.54
CA THR A 39 5.28 -13.51 -11.28
C THR A 39 5.23 -14.95 -10.72
N TYR A 40 5.26 -15.09 -9.38
CA TYR A 40 5.16 -16.39 -8.72
C TYR A 40 3.85 -17.12 -9.07
N LEU A 41 2.71 -16.42 -8.97
CA LEU A 41 1.41 -16.99 -9.34
C LEU A 41 1.33 -17.33 -10.82
N SER A 42 1.96 -16.52 -11.69
CA SER A 42 2.08 -16.83 -13.10
C SER A 42 2.87 -18.13 -13.33
N ARG A 43 3.98 -18.35 -12.61
CA ARG A 43 4.77 -19.58 -12.66
C ARG A 43 4.01 -20.82 -12.13
N LEU A 44 3.04 -20.61 -11.23
CA LEU A 44 2.10 -21.65 -10.79
C LEU A 44 0.96 -21.90 -11.79
N GLY A 45 0.97 -21.26 -12.96
CA GLY A 45 -0.02 -21.48 -14.03
C GLY A 45 -1.33 -20.69 -13.88
N PHE A 46 -1.39 -19.70 -13.02
CA PHE A 46 -2.60 -18.88 -12.91
C PHE A 46 -2.72 -17.90 -14.09
N PRO A 47 -3.90 -17.83 -14.75
CA PRO A 47 -4.17 -16.79 -15.74
C PRO A 47 -4.30 -15.41 -15.08
N SER A 48 -4.05 -14.35 -15.86
CA SER A 48 -3.92 -12.97 -15.38
C SER A 48 -5.14 -12.47 -14.61
N TYR A 49 -6.36 -12.82 -15.03
CA TYR A 49 -7.58 -12.47 -14.30
C TYR A 49 -7.66 -13.11 -12.91
N ARG A 50 -7.17 -14.35 -12.75
CA ARG A 50 -7.09 -15.01 -11.42
C ARG A 50 -6.00 -14.41 -10.57
N ILE A 51 -4.89 -14.00 -11.15
CA ILE A 51 -3.80 -13.31 -10.42
C ILE A 51 -4.36 -12.01 -9.81
N LEU A 52 -5.07 -11.18 -10.57
CA LEU A 52 -5.72 -9.97 -10.05
C LEU A 52 -6.71 -10.28 -8.93
N PHE A 53 -7.54 -11.31 -9.08
CA PHE A 53 -8.45 -11.76 -8.02
C PHE A 53 -7.68 -12.14 -6.75
N LEU A 54 -6.61 -12.94 -6.87
CA LEU A 54 -5.82 -13.38 -5.71
C LEU A 54 -5.10 -12.21 -5.02
N LEU A 55 -4.55 -11.28 -5.79
CA LEU A 55 -3.90 -10.08 -5.24
C LEU A 55 -4.92 -9.16 -4.54
N SER A 56 -6.18 -9.14 -5.02
CA SER A 56 -7.25 -8.37 -4.39
C SER A 56 -7.67 -8.89 -3.01
N LEU A 57 -7.34 -10.14 -2.66
CA LEU A 57 -7.70 -10.72 -1.35
C LEU A 57 -7.05 -10.00 -0.18
N VAL A 58 -5.83 -9.45 -0.37
CA VAL A 58 -5.15 -8.69 0.68
C VAL A 58 -5.90 -7.40 1.02
N PRO A 59 -6.20 -6.49 0.08
CA PRO A 59 -7.01 -5.32 0.37
C PRO A 59 -8.48 -5.67 0.70
N LEU A 60 -9.05 -6.74 0.16
CA LEU A 60 -10.41 -7.20 0.52
C LEU A 60 -10.49 -7.61 1.99
N ALA A 61 -9.50 -8.36 2.48
CA ALA A 61 -9.39 -8.66 3.91
C ALA A 61 -9.22 -7.37 4.74
N GLY A 62 -8.48 -6.39 4.24
CA GLY A 62 -8.35 -5.06 4.86
C GLY A 62 -9.69 -4.35 4.98
N LEU A 63 -10.52 -4.37 3.95
CA LEU A 63 -11.88 -3.82 3.99
C LEU A 63 -12.72 -4.44 5.10
N VAL A 64 -12.78 -5.77 5.14
CA VAL A 64 -13.73 -6.51 6.00
C VAL A 64 -13.22 -6.63 7.44
N LEU A 65 -11.92 -6.84 7.63
CA LEU A 65 -11.35 -7.27 8.91
C LEU A 65 -10.64 -6.17 9.70
N THR A 66 -10.30 -5.02 9.10
CA THR A 66 -9.56 -3.96 9.83
C THR A 66 -10.36 -3.43 11.02
N LEU A 67 -11.64 -3.11 10.84
CA LEU A 67 -12.49 -2.62 11.92
C LEU A 67 -12.76 -3.68 13.01
N PRO A 68 -13.16 -4.93 12.68
CA PRO A 68 -13.27 -6.00 13.66
C PRO A 68 -11.98 -6.24 14.46
N PHE A 69 -10.82 -6.27 13.80
CA PHE A 69 -9.56 -6.46 14.51
C PHE A 69 -9.16 -5.25 15.36
N ALA A 70 -9.47 -4.02 14.94
CA ALA A 70 -9.27 -2.84 15.77
C ALA A 70 -10.09 -2.95 17.08
N TYR A 71 -11.37 -3.31 16.98
CA TYR A 71 -12.23 -3.56 18.14
C TYR A 71 -11.71 -4.69 19.05
N LEU A 72 -11.31 -5.82 18.46
CA LEU A 72 -10.73 -6.93 19.21
C LEU A 72 -9.42 -6.53 19.90
N SER A 73 -8.62 -5.66 19.26
CA SER A 73 -7.36 -5.18 19.82
C SER A 73 -7.55 -4.26 21.02
N ASP A 74 -8.59 -3.45 21.04
CA ASP A 74 -8.95 -2.62 22.20
C ASP A 74 -9.50 -3.47 23.36
N ARG A 75 -10.16 -4.60 23.07
CA ARG A 75 -10.73 -5.52 24.06
C ARG A 75 -9.70 -6.50 24.65
N PHE A 76 -8.88 -7.11 23.81
CA PHE A 76 -7.99 -8.22 24.20
C PHE A 76 -6.51 -7.80 24.31
N GLY A 77 -6.18 -6.58 23.93
CA GLY A 77 -4.82 -6.02 23.93
C GLY A 77 -4.23 -5.94 22.53
N LYS A 78 -3.66 -4.77 22.24
CA LYS A 78 -3.08 -4.42 20.92
C LYS A 78 -1.92 -5.35 20.56
N LYS A 79 -1.06 -5.65 21.53
CA LYS A 79 0.08 -6.55 21.36
C LYS A 79 -0.34 -7.99 21.07
N ARG A 80 -1.36 -8.51 21.77
CA ARG A 80 -1.85 -9.89 21.57
C ARG A 80 -2.41 -10.07 20.15
N ILE A 81 -3.27 -9.15 19.71
CA ILE A 81 -3.86 -9.22 18.36
C ILE A 81 -2.78 -9.04 17.29
N GLY A 82 -1.80 -8.14 17.50
CA GLY A 82 -0.69 -7.95 16.57
C GLY A 82 0.23 -9.18 16.44
N ILE A 83 0.56 -9.83 17.53
CA ILE A 83 1.34 -11.08 17.51
C ILE A 83 0.52 -12.20 16.86
N GLY A 84 -0.75 -12.39 17.25
CA GLY A 84 -1.65 -13.35 16.64
C GLY A 84 -1.77 -13.16 15.14
N GLY A 85 -1.97 -11.91 14.68
CA GLY A 85 -1.97 -11.56 13.26
C GLY A 85 -0.65 -11.89 12.56
N THR A 86 0.49 -11.67 13.22
CA THR A 86 1.81 -12.01 12.63
C THR A 86 2.00 -13.52 12.52
N ILE A 87 1.54 -14.30 13.52
CA ILE A 87 1.55 -15.77 13.48
C ILE A 87 0.65 -16.27 12.35
N THR A 88 -0.57 -15.74 12.23
CA THR A 88 -1.49 -16.11 11.15
C THR A 88 -0.88 -15.79 9.77
N ALA A 89 -0.28 -14.62 9.59
CA ALA A 89 0.40 -14.26 8.34
C ALA A 89 1.59 -15.20 8.04
N LEU A 90 2.33 -15.64 9.08
CA LEU A 90 3.44 -16.58 8.95
C LEU A 90 2.94 -17.95 8.45
N PHE A 91 1.81 -18.46 8.92
CA PHE A 91 1.20 -19.69 8.39
C PHE A 91 0.80 -19.50 6.92
N GLY A 92 0.27 -18.34 6.53
CA GLY A 92 0.01 -18.03 5.13
C GLY A 92 1.27 -18.05 4.26
N LEU A 93 2.37 -17.47 4.75
CA LEU A 93 3.67 -17.52 4.07
C LEU A 93 4.23 -18.93 3.97
N LEU A 94 4.05 -19.77 5.00
CA LEU A 94 4.47 -21.17 4.99
C LEU A 94 3.75 -21.95 3.88
N LEU A 95 2.43 -21.77 3.76
CA LEU A 95 1.66 -22.38 2.66
C LEU A 95 2.11 -21.87 1.30
N LEU A 96 2.35 -20.56 1.15
CA LEU A 96 2.87 -20.00 -0.10
C LEU A 96 4.23 -20.56 -0.46
N THR A 97 5.13 -20.73 0.51
CA THR A 97 6.45 -21.34 0.31
C THR A 97 6.31 -22.78 -0.14
N SER A 98 5.38 -23.53 0.45
CA SER A 98 5.17 -24.94 0.12
C SER A 98 4.44 -25.19 -1.20
N ALA A 99 3.69 -24.19 -1.71
CA ALA A 99 2.83 -24.36 -2.89
C ALA A 99 3.57 -24.87 -4.14
N GLY A 100 4.80 -24.42 -4.36
CA GLY A 100 5.60 -24.86 -5.52
C GLY A 100 6.08 -26.32 -5.47
N PHE A 101 5.94 -27.02 -4.33
CA PHE A 101 6.25 -28.45 -4.22
C PHE A 101 5.08 -29.36 -4.64
N PHE A 102 3.85 -28.80 -4.68
CA PHE A 102 2.65 -29.57 -5.02
C PHE A 102 2.24 -29.30 -6.48
N GLN A 103 2.59 -30.18 -7.40
CA GLN A 103 2.37 -29.99 -8.83
C GLN A 103 0.90 -29.70 -9.18
N GLU A 104 -0.04 -30.59 -8.85
CA GLU A 104 -1.45 -30.41 -9.18
C GLU A 104 -2.23 -29.55 -8.16
N GLN A 105 -1.84 -29.61 -6.88
CA GLN A 105 -2.53 -28.92 -5.80
C GLN A 105 -1.89 -27.58 -5.41
N GLY A 106 -0.74 -27.25 -5.97
CA GLY A 106 0.04 -26.04 -5.64
C GLY A 106 -0.77 -24.76 -5.74
N GLY A 107 -1.65 -24.68 -6.75
CA GLY A 107 -2.57 -23.55 -6.89
C GLY A 107 -3.56 -23.42 -5.72
N ARG A 108 -4.12 -24.52 -5.22
CA ARG A 108 -5.05 -24.51 -4.07
C ARG A 108 -4.33 -24.11 -2.78
N VAL A 109 -3.11 -24.62 -2.59
CA VAL A 109 -2.27 -24.28 -1.44
C VAL A 109 -1.89 -22.80 -1.48
N ALA A 110 -1.56 -22.24 -2.64
CA ALA A 110 -1.27 -20.82 -2.80
C ALA A 110 -2.49 -19.94 -2.47
N ILE A 111 -3.69 -20.32 -2.92
CA ILE A 111 -4.94 -19.60 -2.58
C ILE A 111 -5.15 -19.58 -1.06
N ALA A 112 -5.05 -20.74 -0.39
CA ALA A 112 -5.17 -20.82 1.05
C ALA A 112 -4.10 -19.98 1.77
N GLY A 113 -2.87 -20.01 1.27
CA GLY A 113 -1.75 -19.19 1.78
C GLY A 113 -2.03 -17.69 1.70
N ILE A 114 -2.54 -17.19 0.56
CA ILE A 114 -2.90 -15.78 0.38
C ILE A 114 -4.05 -15.39 1.32
N LEU A 115 -5.10 -16.21 1.43
CA LEU A 115 -6.23 -15.93 2.31
C LEU A 115 -5.78 -15.81 3.77
N ILE A 116 -5.01 -16.77 4.27
CA ILE A 116 -4.52 -16.78 5.66
C ILE A 116 -3.56 -15.60 5.90
N PHE A 117 -2.66 -15.32 4.93
CA PHE A 117 -1.78 -14.15 5.00
C PHE A 117 -2.56 -12.84 5.06
N SER A 118 -3.63 -12.71 4.27
CA SER A 118 -4.47 -11.52 4.19
C SER A 118 -5.19 -11.24 5.52
N ILE A 119 -5.70 -12.29 6.18
CA ILE A 119 -6.32 -12.20 7.51
C ILE A 119 -5.29 -11.69 8.53
N GLY A 120 -4.12 -12.32 8.60
CA GLY A 120 -3.05 -11.93 9.51
C GLY A 120 -2.55 -10.50 9.26
N SER A 121 -2.39 -10.12 7.99
CA SER A 121 -1.96 -8.77 7.58
C SER A 121 -2.95 -7.71 8.02
N SER A 122 -4.26 -7.96 7.92
CA SER A 122 -5.32 -7.05 8.37
C SER A 122 -5.30 -6.85 9.88
N ALA A 123 -5.08 -7.92 10.66
CA ALA A 123 -4.93 -7.85 12.11
C ALA A 123 -3.72 -7.01 12.53
N ILE A 124 -2.60 -7.12 11.81
CA ILE A 124 -1.41 -6.30 12.07
C ILE A 124 -1.68 -4.83 11.73
N ALA A 125 -2.28 -4.56 10.56
CA ALA A 125 -2.52 -3.20 10.10
C ALA A 125 -3.44 -2.41 11.01
N SER A 126 -4.45 -3.07 11.59
CA SER A 126 -5.47 -2.44 12.45
C SER A 126 -4.91 -1.88 13.76
N ASN A 127 -3.83 -2.44 14.29
CA ASN A 127 -3.37 -2.11 15.65
C ASN A 127 -1.95 -1.55 15.75
N TRP A 128 -1.14 -1.61 14.68
CA TRP A 128 0.27 -1.24 14.73
C TRP A 128 0.52 0.18 15.21
N PHE A 129 -0.16 1.17 14.61
CA PHE A 129 -0.02 2.57 15.01
C PHE A 129 -0.60 2.86 16.40
N ALA A 130 -1.69 2.20 16.75
CA ALA A 130 -2.31 2.33 18.07
C ALA A 130 -1.40 1.80 19.19
N LEU A 131 -0.66 0.71 18.94
CA LEU A 131 0.34 0.18 19.86
C LEU A 131 1.54 1.13 20.03
N LEU A 132 1.98 1.79 18.94
CA LEU A 132 3.18 2.64 18.96
C LEU A 132 2.92 4.02 19.55
N SER A 133 1.73 4.57 19.39
CA SER A 133 1.38 5.96 19.75
C SER A 133 1.78 6.33 21.19
N PRO A 134 1.48 5.53 22.23
CA PRO A 134 1.84 5.87 23.61
C PRO A 134 3.32 5.65 23.95
N ILE A 135 4.06 4.89 23.11
CA ILE A 135 5.49 4.58 23.34
C ILE A 135 6.38 5.73 22.86
N ILE A 136 5.91 6.47 21.84
CA ILE A 136 6.73 7.48 21.17
C ILE A 136 6.46 8.85 21.79
N PRO A 137 7.46 9.48 22.48
CA PRO A 137 7.31 10.81 23.04
C PRO A 137 6.91 11.85 21.99
N GLU A 138 6.05 12.79 22.38
CA GLU A 138 5.45 13.76 21.45
C GLU A 138 6.48 14.68 20.79
N ASP A 139 7.49 15.09 21.53
CA ASP A 139 8.58 15.98 21.12
C ASP A 139 9.47 15.40 20.01
N ILE A 140 9.57 14.07 19.92
CA ILE A 140 10.38 13.38 18.89
C ILE A 140 9.53 12.63 17.86
N ARG A 141 8.20 12.62 17.99
CA ARG A 141 7.28 11.79 17.20
C ARG A 141 7.49 11.97 15.70
N GLY A 142 7.56 13.20 15.21
CA GLY A 142 7.79 13.48 13.78
C GLY A 142 9.12 12.95 13.28
N ARG A 143 10.21 13.22 14.01
CA ARG A 143 11.57 12.73 13.66
C ARG A 143 11.67 11.20 13.69
N PHE A 144 11.00 10.58 14.66
CA PHE A 144 10.96 9.12 14.77
C PHE A 144 10.22 8.47 13.59
N PHE A 145 9.02 8.94 13.26
CA PHE A 145 8.27 8.40 12.11
C PHE A 145 8.98 8.66 10.78
N GLY A 146 9.67 9.79 10.62
CA GLY A 146 10.54 10.04 9.48
C GLY A 146 11.65 9.00 9.37
N LYS A 147 12.38 8.74 10.46
CA LYS A 147 13.42 7.71 10.51
C LYS A 147 12.86 6.31 10.27
N LEU A 148 11.71 5.98 10.88
CA LEU A 148 11.05 4.70 10.69
C LEU A 148 10.69 4.49 9.21
N ARG A 149 10.14 5.53 8.55
CA ARG A 149 9.77 5.49 7.13
C ARG A 149 10.98 5.28 6.23
N ILE A 150 12.06 6.03 6.44
CA ILE A 150 13.32 5.86 5.70
C ILE A 150 13.86 4.44 5.89
N SER A 151 13.91 3.94 7.13
CA SER A 151 14.46 2.61 7.42
C SER A 151 13.72 1.49 6.70
N TRP A 152 12.40 1.43 6.79
CA TRP A 152 11.64 0.37 6.13
C TRP A 152 11.64 0.51 4.60
N GLN A 153 11.69 1.74 4.08
CA GLN A 153 11.75 1.98 2.64
C GLN A 153 13.10 1.51 2.06
N THR A 154 14.21 1.88 2.74
CA THR A 154 15.55 1.42 2.36
C THR A 154 15.65 -0.10 2.41
N THR A 155 15.15 -0.73 3.49
CA THR A 155 15.11 -2.20 3.61
C THR A 155 14.33 -2.82 2.44
N GLY A 156 13.19 -2.21 2.08
CA GLY A 156 12.38 -2.67 0.96
C GLY A 156 13.12 -2.60 -0.37
N ILE A 157 13.75 -1.48 -0.67
CA ILE A 157 14.49 -1.29 -1.93
C ILE A 157 15.67 -2.26 -2.02
N VAL A 158 16.47 -2.37 -0.96
CA VAL A 158 17.61 -3.31 -0.93
C VAL A 158 17.14 -4.74 -1.16
N PHE A 159 16.07 -5.16 -0.47
CA PHE A 159 15.49 -6.49 -0.63
C PHE A 159 14.99 -6.72 -2.06
N THR A 160 14.20 -5.80 -2.61
CA THR A 160 13.60 -5.99 -3.93
C THR A 160 14.63 -5.92 -5.05
N LEU A 161 15.66 -5.09 -4.94
CA LEU A 161 16.78 -5.08 -5.87
C LEU A 161 17.58 -6.39 -5.80
N ALA A 162 17.88 -6.90 -4.59
CA ALA A 162 18.55 -8.19 -4.43
C ALA A 162 17.75 -9.33 -5.06
N VAL A 163 16.42 -9.37 -4.83
CA VAL A 163 15.54 -10.38 -5.46
C VAL A 163 15.55 -10.24 -6.98
N THR A 164 15.48 -9.02 -7.50
CA THR A 164 15.47 -8.78 -8.97
C THR A 164 16.77 -9.21 -9.63
N THR A 165 17.93 -8.88 -9.03
CA THR A 165 19.24 -9.28 -9.57
C THR A 165 19.44 -10.79 -9.51
N LEU A 166 19.07 -11.43 -8.41
CA LEU A 166 19.19 -12.88 -8.26
C LEU A 166 18.22 -13.64 -9.18
N LEU A 167 17.01 -13.10 -9.41
CA LEU A 167 16.05 -13.70 -10.36
C LEU A 167 16.58 -13.68 -11.80
N GLY A 168 17.43 -12.73 -12.16
CA GLY A 168 18.13 -12.72 -13.44
C GLY A 168 19.10 -13.89 -13.62
N LEU A 169 19.58 -14.46 -12.50
CA LEU A 169 20.49 -15.61 -12.51
C LEU A 169 19.76 -16.95 -12.31
N PHE A 170 18.66 -16.96 -11.56
CA PHE A 170 17.91 -18.15 -11.15
C PHE A 170 16.44 -18.05 -11.54
N THR A 171 16.08 -18.63 -12.69
CA THR A 171 14.72 -18.53 -13.27
C THR A 171 13.74 -19.63 -12.80
N HIS A 172 14.20 -20.58 -11.98
CA HIS A 172 13.37 -21.70 -11.53
C HIS A 172 12.40 -21.29 -10.40
N ILE A 173 11.26 -21.98 -10.30
CA ILE A 173 10.25 -21.76 -9.26
C ILE A 173 10.83 -21.87 -7.83
N GLN A 174 11.83 -22.72 -7.66
CA GLN A 174 12.55 -22.90 -6.40
C GLN A 174 13.16 -21.60 -5.88
N PHE A 175 13.59 -20.69 -6.75
CA PHE A 175 14.08 -19.39 -6.33
C PHE A 175 12.99 -18.57 -5.62
N PHE A 176 11.78 -18.57 -6.15
CA PHE A 176 10.64 -17.91 -5.50
C PHE A 176 10.35 -18.51 -4.12
N GLN A 177 10.45 -19.84 -4.00
CA GLN A 177 10.30 -20.54 -2.72
C GLN A 177 11.39 -20.17 -1.73
N CYS A 178 12.66 -20.05 -2.17
CA CYS A 178 13.77 -19.57 -1.33
C CYS A 178 13.53 -18.13 -0.83
N VAL A 179 13.04 -17.24 -1.69
CA VAL A 179 12.70 -15.87 -1.29
C VAL A 179 11.55 -15.87 -0.28
N LEU A 180 10.50 -16.66 -0.50
CA LEU A 180 9.38 -16.81 0.45
C LEU A 180 9.84 -17.40 1.79
N LEU A 181 10.74 -18.37 1.78
CA LEU A 181 11.36 -18.94 2.98
C LEU A 181 12.18 -17.89 3.74
N PHE A 182 12.95 -17.07 3.04
CA PHE A 182 13.67 -15.95 3.65
C PHE A 182 12.71 -14.95 4.32
N VAL A 183 11.62 -14.58 3.65
CA VAL A 183 10.58 -13.69 4.21
C VAL A 183 9.89 -14.34 5.42
N LEU A 184 9.68 -15.66 5.40
CA LEU A 184 9.14 -16.42 6.51
C LEU A 184 10.08 -16.37 7.72
N ILE A 185 11.39 -16.58 7.55
CA ILE A 185 12.40 -16.46 8.62
C ILE A 185 12.39 -15.03 9.18
N CYS A 186 12.37 -14.01 8.31
CA CYS A 186 12.25 -12.61 8.73
C CYS A 186 10.98 -12.35 9.55
N SER A 187 9.86 -13.01 9.20
CA SER A 187 8.61 -12.91 9.94
C SER A 187 8.68 -13.58 11.32
N MET A 188 9.45 -14.67 11.48
CA MET A 188 9.74 -15.27 12.80
C MET A 188 10.56 -14.32 13.68
N ILE A 189 11.61 -13.69 13.11
CA ILE A 189 12.40 -12.67 13.82
C ILE A 189 11.50 -11.51 14.24
N ARG A 190 10.59 -11.09 13.37
CA ARG A 190 9.60 -10.06 13.68
C ARG A 190 8.73 -10.42 14.88
N ILE A 191 8.22 -11.66 15.00
CA ILE A 191 7.41 -12.10 16.15
C ILE A 191 8.20 -11.93 17.44
N TYR A 192 9.45 -12.38 17.45
CA TYR A 192 10.33 -12.23 18.61
C TYR A 192 10.55 -10.76 19.01
N LEU A 193 10.85 -9.88 18.02
CA LEU A 193 11.05 -8.46 18.26
C LEU A 193 9.73 -7.79 18.71
N TYR A 194 8.60 -8.16 18.09
CA TYR A 194 7.28 -7.64 18.46
C TYR A 194 6.93 -7.97 19.91
N TRP A 195 7.27 -9.16 20.36
CA TRP A 195 7.05 -9.59 21.75
C TRP A 195 7.84 -8.73 22.74
N ARG A 196 8.98 -8.16 22.35
CA ARG A 196 9.79 -7.25 23.18
C ARG A 196 9.26 -5.82 23.26
N ILE A 197 8.31 -5.44 22.43
CA ILE A 197 7.70 -4.09 22.50
C ILE A 197 6.77 -4.06 23.72
N PRO A 198 6.92 -3.06 24.64
CA PRO A 198 6.02 -2.90 25.76
C PRO A 198 4.64 -2.45 25.28
N GLU A 199 3.58 -2.88 25.95
CA GLU A 199 2.23 -2.36 25.80
C GLU A 199 1.95 -1.43 26.98
N LEU A 200 1.96 -0.11 26.74
CA LEU A 200 1.83 0.90 27.79
C LEU A 200 0.38 1.24 28.11
N GLU A 201 -0.51 1.12 27.15
CA GLU A 201 -1.95 1.32 27.36
C GLU A 201 -2.61 -0.01 27.76
N THR A 202 -2.85 -0.17 29.05
CA THR A 202 -3.60 -1.32 29.62
C THR A 202 -5.07 -0.99 29.89
N THR A 203 -5.49 0.26 29.67
CA THR A 203 -6.88 0.70 29.91
C THR A 203 -7.82 0.04 28.92
N ARG A 204 -8.43 -1.05 29.38
CA ARG A 204 -9.60 -1.66 28.75
C ARG A 204 -10.77 -0.70 28.93
N THR A 205 -10.97 0.20 28.01
CA THR A 205 -12.22 0.98 27.97
C THR A 205 -13.36 -0.03 27.83
N PRO A 206 -14.38 0.00 28.70
CA PRO A 206 -15.53 -0.87 28.52
C PRO A 206 -16.07 -0.63 27.11
N PRO A 207 -16.46 -1.68 26.37
CA PRO A 207 -16.87 -1.53 25.00
C PRO A 207 -18.15 -0.69 24.95
N ARG A 208 -18.03 0.59 24.67
CA ARG A 208 -19.14 1.36 24.10
C ARG A 208 -19.46 0.68 22.78
N GLY A 209 -20.73 0.37 22.53
CA GLY A 209 -21.11 -0.27 21.26
C GLY A 209 -20.48 0.50 20.09
N LEU A 210 -19.99 -0.19 19.09
CA LEU A 210 -19.30 0.39 17.91
C LEU A 210 -20.18 1.40 17.15
N LEU A 211 -21.50 1.28 17.25
CA LEU A 211 -22.43 2.02 16.40
C LEU A 211 -22.46 3.53 16.72
N ALA A 212 -22.47 3.90 18.00
CA ALA A 212 -22.56 5.32 18.38
C ALA A 212 -21.29 6.11 17.99
N PRO A 213 -20.05 5.68 18.34
CA PRO A 213 -18.83 6.34 17.88
C PRO A 213 -18.69 6.34 16.35
N PHE A 214 -19.15 5.28 15.67
CA PHE A 214 -19.15 5.22 14.21
C PHE A 214 -20.06 6.27 13.59
N LEU A 215 -21.27 6.46 14.10
CA LEU A 215 -22.18 7.51 13.63
C LEU A 215 -21.65 8.91 13.91
N GLU A 216 -20.96 9.12 15.04
CA GLU A 216 -20.30 10.40 15.36
C GLU A 216 -19.24 10.74 14.30
N ILE A 217 -18.42 9.78 13.89
CA ILE A 217 -17.38 9.99 12.87
C ILE A 217 -18.00 10.40 11.53
N LEU A 218 -19.10 9.76 11.11
CA LEU A 218 -19.76 10.08 9.85
C LEU A 218 -20.37 11.49 9.83
N ARG A 219 -20.60 12.07 11.01
CA ARG A 219 -21.11 13.44 11.16
C ARG A 219 -20.02 14.52 11.15
N ILE A 220 -18.73 14.13 11.18
CA ILE A 220 -17.62 15.10 11.10
C ILE A 220 -17.68 15.84 9.76
N PRO A 221 -17.78 17.19 9.75
CA PRO A 221 -17.86 17.94 8.51
C PRO A 221 -16.65 17.68 7.59
N GLY A 222 -16.91 17.37 6.32
CA GLY A 222 -15.88 17.10 5.33
C GLY A 222 -15.25 15.70 5.39
N TYR A 223 -15.47 14.92 6.46
CA TYR A 223 -14.85 13.60 6.60
C TYR A 223 -15.40 12.57 5.59
N LEU A 224 -16.71 12.43 5.49
CA LEU A 224 -17.33 11.48 4.57
C LEU A 224 -17.06 11.83 3.10
N PRO A 225 -17.18 13.09 2.64
CA PRO A 225 -16.77 13.48 1.29
C PRO A 225 -15.29 13.20 0.99
N PHE A 226 -14.40 13.44 1.94
CA PHE A 226 -12.97 13.11 1.81
C PHE A 226 -12.76 11.59 1.68
N CYS A 227 -13.42 10.79 2.50
CA CYS A 227 -13.38 9.33 2.41
C CYS A 227 -13.93 8.82 1.08
N ALA A 228 -15.03 9.37 0.58
CA ALA A 228 -15.60 9.03 -0.72
C ALA A 228 -14.65 9.37 -1.87
N TYR A 229 -14.01 10.54 -1.82
CA TYR A 229 -13.02 10.94 -2.80
C TYR A 229 -11.83 9.97 -2.84
N THR A 230 -11.29 9.62 -1.68
CA THR A 230 -10.15 8.69 -1.59
C THR A 230 -10.52 7.27 -2.02
N PHE A 231 -11.73 6.82 -1.69
CA PHE A 231 -12.27 5.54 -2.17
C PHE A 231 -12.35 5.50 -3.70
N LEU A 232 -12.97 6.52 -4.32
CA LEU A 232 -13.09 6.62 -5.77
C LEU A 232 -11.73 6.72 -6.47
N LEU A 233 -10.80 7.49 -5.90
CA LEU A 233 -9.44 7.53 -6.43
C LEU A 233 -8.79 6.15 -6.42
N MET A 234 -8.90 5.41 -5.32
CA MET A 234 -8.33 4.06 -5.24
C MET A 234 -9.09 3.05 -6.09
N LEU A 235 -10.35 3.29 -6.38
CA LEU A 235 -11.12 2.50 -7.34
C LEU A 235 -10.54 2.61 -8.76
N PHE A 236 -10.01 3.77 -9.14
CA PHE A 236 -9.45 3.97 -10.49
C PHE A 236 -7.93 3.81 -10.55
N ALA A 237 -7.19 4.10 -9.47
CA ALA A 237 -5.73 4.05 -9.44
C ALA A 237 -5.15 2.85 -8.66
N GLY A 238 -5.94 2.21 -7.81
CA GLY A 238 -5.41 1.26 -6.82
C GLY A 238 -4.82 -0.03 -7.39
N ALA A 239 -5.37 -0.55 -8.49
CA ALA A 239 -4.87 -1.76 -9.15
C ALA A 239 -3.81 -1.48 -10.22
N VAL A 240 -3.53 -0.22 -10.53
CA VAL A 240 -2.59 0.17 -11.61
C VAL A 240 -1.24 -0.54 -11.53
N PRO A 241 -0.55 -0.64 -10.38
CA PRO A 241 0.74 -1.33 -10.34
C PRO A 241 0.67 -2.79 -10.81
N TRP A 242 -0.42 -3.50 -10.49
CA TRP A 242 -0.63 -4.87 -10.94
C TRP A 242 -1.00 -4.95 -12.42
N VAL A 243 -1.79 -4.00 -12.90
CA VAL A 243 -2.17 -3.89 -14.32
C VAL A 243 -0.93 -3.62 -15.18
N LEU A 244 -0.03 -2.72 -14.76
CA LEU A 244 1.25 -2.47 -15.45
C LEU A 244 2.11 -3.73 -15.51
N GLY A 245 2.17 -4.50 -14.41
CA GLY A 245 2.89 -5.77 -14.37
C GLY A 245 2.29 -6.81 -15.33
N LEU A 246 0.95 -6.92 -15.42
CA LEU A 246 0.28 -7.83 -16.34
C LEU A 246 0.38 -7.39 -17.80
N LEU A 247 0.29 -6.09 -18.08
CA LEU A 247 0.56 -5.51 -19.41
C LEU A 247 1.98 -5.89 -19.87
N GLY A 248 2.97 -5.72 -18.98
CA GLY A 248 4.35 -6.12 -19.23
C GLY A 248 4.47 -7.61 -19.54
N LYS A 249 3.77 -8.46 -18.78
CA LYS A 249 3.82 -9.90 -18.94
C LYS A 249 3.09 -10.40 -20.20
N ASP A 250 1.82 -9.98 -20.39
CA ASP A 250 0.91 -10.60 -21.36
C ASP A 250 1.04 -9.98 -22.76
N VAL A 251 1.46 -8.70 -22.83
CA VAL A 251 1.50 -7.93 -24.10
C VAL A 251 2.92 -7.58 -24.51
N LEU A 252 3.76 -7.15 -23.57
CA LEU A 252 5.14 -6.75 -23.85
C LEU A 252 6.13 -7.91 -23.67
N PHE A 253 5.66 -9.08 -23.24
CA PHE A 253 6.44 -10.30 -23.02
C PHE A 253 7.69 -10.09 -22.15
N PHE A 254 7.55 -9.25 -21.12
CA PHE A 254 8.63 -8.98 -20.19
C PHE A 254 8.99 -10.22 -19.39
N SER A 255 10.28 -10.42 -19.21
CA SER A 255 10.79 -11.44 -18.30
C SER A 255 10.40 -11.16 -16.85
N ASP A 256 10.43 -12.18 -16.00
CA ASP A 256 10.15 -12.05 -14.57
C ASP A 256 11.02 -10.95 -13.92
N THR A 257 12.30 -10.86 -14.31
CA THR A 257 13.22 -9.80 -13.86
C THR A 257 12.76 -8.40 -14.28
N GLN A 258 12.28 -8.25 -15.52
CA GLN A 258 11.77 -6.96 -16.03
C GLN A 258 10.48 -6.53 -15.31
N ILE A 259 9.60 -7.48 -14.98
CA ILE A 259 8.38 -7.19 -14.18
C ILE A 259 8.75 -6.73 -12.77
N LEU A 260 9.74 -7.35 -12.12
CA LEU A 260 10.23 -6.89 -10.84
C LEU A 260 10.94 -5.53 -10.94
N LEU A 261 11.70 -5.31 -12.01
CA LEU A 261 12.35 -4.01 -12.28
C LEU A 261 11.31 -2.88 -12.41
N LEU A 262 10.19 -3.16 -13.09
CA LEU A 262 9.07 -2.22 -13.19
C LEU A 262 8.51 -1.85 -11.82
N GLY A 263 8.27 -2.84 -10.95
CA GLY A 263 7.84 -2.61 -9.57
C GLY A 263 8.86 -1.82 -8.73
N ASN A 264 10.15 -2.13 -8.92
CA ASN A 264 11.23 -1.42 -8.23
C ASN A 264 11.36 0.04 -8.69
N SER A 265 11.12 0.33 -9.96
CA SER A 265 11.09 1.70 -10.49
C SER A 265 9.99 2.52 -9.81
N GLY A 266 8.80 1.93 -9.64
CA GLY A 266 7.71 2.55 -8.89
C GLY A 266 8.08 2.80 -7.41
N ALA A 267 8.73 1.83 -6.76
CA ALA A 267 9.20 1.98 -5.38
C ALA A 267 10.29 3.04 -5.22
N ALA A 268 11.23 3.12 -6.17
CA ALA A 268 12.25 4.18 -6.20
C ALA A 268 11.62 5.56 -6.40
N GLY A 269 10.65 5.67 -7.32
CA GLY A 269 9.85 6.88 -7.49
C GLY A 269 9.12 7.28 -6.22
N ALA A 270 8.57 6.33 -5.47
CA ALA A 270 7.88 6.60 -4.21
C ALA A 270 8.81 7.24 -3.16
N VAL A 271 10.09 6.89 -3.12
CA VAL A 271 11.06 7.54 -2.20
C VAL A 271 11.21 9.04 -2.52
N ALA A 272 11.39 9.36 -3.81
CA ALA A 272 11.43 10.75 -4.27
C ALA A 272 10.10 11.47 -3.96
N GLY A 273 8.98 10.77 -4.19
CA GLY A 273 7.64 11.29 -3.95
C GLY A 273 7.36 11.61 -2.48
N PHE A 274 7.87 10.83 -1.53
CA PHE A 274 7.74 11.15 -0.10
C PHE A 274 8.48 12.43 0.27
N TYR A 275 9.67 12.64 -0.30
CA TYR A 275 10.45 13.88 -0.05
C TYR A 275 9.79 15.09 -0.70
N ILE A 276 9.48 14.98 -1.99
CA ILE A 276 8.85 16.06 -2.78
C ILE A 276 7.47 16.39 -2.21
N GLY A 277 6.64 15.38 -1.94
CA GLY A 277 5.28 15.54 -1.45
C GLY A 277 5.22 16.20 -0.08
N GLY A 278 6.13 15.84 0.84
CA GLY A 278 6.24 16.52 2.14
C GLY A 278 6.50 18.02 1.97
N LYS A 279 7.51 18.37 1.17
CA LYS A 279 7.83 19.78 0.90
C LYS A 279 6.71 20.53 0.18
N MET A 280 6.04 19.89 -0.78
CA MET A 280 4.90 20.47 -1.48
C MET A 280 3.71 20.72 -0.54
N VAL A 281 3.39 19.78 0.34
CA VAL A 281 2.30 19.94 1.31
C VAL A 281 2.58 21.10 2.26
N ASP A 282 3.83 21.23 2.73
CA ASP A 282 4.23 22.34 3.61
C ASP A 282 4.15 23.71 2.91
N GLN A 283 4.45 23.78 1.62
CA GLN A 283 4.48 25.03 0.86
C GLN A 283 3.14 25.43 0.23
N LEU A 284 2.43 24.45 -0.35
CA LEU A 284 1.23 24.67 -1.16
C LEU A 284 -0.07 24.30 -0.41
N GLY A 285 0.05 23.52 0.67
CA GLY A 285 -1.09 22.89 1.33
C GLY A 285 -1.54 21.60 0.66
N THR A 286 -2.49 20.89 1.29
CA THR A 286 -2.92 19.54 0.86
C THR A 286 -3.67 19.54 -0.47
N LYS A 287 -4.59 20.48 -0.68
CA LYS A 287 -5.46 20.51 -1.88
C LYS A 287 -4.71 20.65 -3.20
N PRO A 288 -3.80 21.63 -3.40
CA PRO A 288 -3.02 21.71 -4.64
C PRO A 288 -2.19 20.46 -4.90
N VAL A 289 -1.61 19.87 -3.86
CA VAL A 289 -0.82 18.63 -3.98
C VAL A 289 -1.69 17.47 -4.45
N PHE A 290 -2.91 17.33 -3.94
CA PHE A 290 -3.87 16.36 -4.46
C PHE A 290 -4.14 16.54 -5.95
N LEU A 291 -4.50 17.75 -6.36
CA LEU A 291 -4.85 18.01 -7.74
C LEU A 291 -3.69 17.73 -8.70
N ILE A 292 -2.48 18.15 -8.32
CA ILE A 292 -1.26 17.90 -9.12
C ILE A 292 -0.97 16.39 -9.20
N CYS A 293 -0.97 15.68 -8.07
CA CYS A 293 -0.66 14.25 -8.06
C CYS A 293 -1.68 13.43 -8.83
N HIS A 294 -2.97 13.74 -8.69
CA HIS A 294 -4.01 12.98 -9.37
C HIS A 294 -4.06 13.29 -10.87
N PHE A 295 -3.75 14.53 -11.27
CA PHE A 295 -3.51 14.86 -12.68
C PHE A 295 -2.30 14.08 -13.22
N CYS A 296 -1.21 14.00 -12.46
CA CYS A 296 -0.06 13.16 -12.83
C CYS A 296 -0.46 11.67 -12.97
N PHE A 297 -1.35 11.13 -12.13
CA PHE A 297 -1.86 9.77 -12.32
C PHE A 297 -2.51 9.62 -13.68
N ALA A 298 -3.50 10.46 -13.98
CA ALA A 298 -4.22 10.40 -15.25
C ALA A 298 -3.27 10.52 -16.44
N MET A 299 -2.30 11.46 -16.37
CA MET A 299 -1.32 11.67 -17.43
C MET A 299 -0.41 10.44 -17.61
N VAL A 300 0.09 9.84 -16.53
CA VAL A 300 0.94 8.64 -16.62
C VAL A 300 0.17 7.47 -17.24
N LEU A 301 -1.09 7.26 -16.86
CA LEU A 301 -1.91 6.19 -17.44
C LEU A 301 -2.18 6.42 -18.93
N PHE A 302 -2.45 7.65 -19.31
CA PHE A 302 -2.60 8.05 -20.71
C PHE A 302 -1.31 7.82 -21.52
N LEU A 303 -0.16 8.26 -21.00
CA LEU A 303 1.14 8.05 -21.64
C LEU A 303 1.53 6.57 -21.70
N THR A 304 1.10 5.76 -20.73
CA THR A 304 1.33 4.32 -20.77
C THR A 304 0.59 3.66 -21.94
N ALA A 305 -0.64 4.08 -22.21
CA ALA A 305 -1.37 3.59 -23.37
C ALA A 305 -0.72 4.03 -24.70
N LEU A 306 -0.05 5.18 -24.72
CA LEU A 306 0.68 5.69 -25.88
C LEU A 306 2.18 5.36 -25.87
N ARG A 307 2.61 4.35 -25.11
CA ARG A 307 4.02 3.98 -24.93
C ARG A 307 4.78 3.74 -26.24
N GLY A 308 4.13 3.22 -27.27
CA GLY A 308 4.74 2.98 -28.58
C GLY A 308 5.12 4.24 -29.36
N LEU A 309 4.73 5.44 -28.90
CA LEU A 309 5.16 6.71 -29.51
C LEU A 309 6.53 7.18 -28.98
N PHE A 310 7.03 6.60 -27.89
CA PHE A 310 8.31 6.99 -27.32
C PHE A 310 9.48 6.34 -28.07
N PRO A 311 10.58 7.07 -28.29
CA PRO A 311 11.75 6.56 -29.00
C PRO A 311 12.63 5.62 -28.15
N PHE A 312 12.13 5.14 -27.02
CA PHE A 312 12.86 4.28 -26.08
C PHE A 312 12.33 2.85 -26.13
N PRO A 313 13.14 1.85 -25.77
CA PRO A 313 12.65 0.49 -25.55
C PRO A 313 11.49 0.47 -24.53
N ASP A 314 10.51 -0.42 -24.73
CA ASP A 314 9.31 -0.52 -23.88
C ASP A 314 9.65 -0.64 -22.39
N ILE A 315 10.66 -1.41 -22.02
CA ILE A 315 11.06 -1.58 -20.63
C ILE A 315 11.53 -0.26 -20.00
N VAL A 316 12.25 0.58 -20.75
CA VAL A 316 12.74 1.89 -20.26
C VAL A 316 11.56 2.83 -20.08
N THR A 317 10.68 2.91 -21.09
CA THR A 317 9.47 3.74 -21.06
C THR A 317 8.58 3.35 -19.90
N MET A 318 8.30 2.04 -19.73
CA MET A 318 7.45 1.52 -18.67
C MET A 318 8.06 1.74 -17.28
N CYS A 319 9.38 1.59 -17.11
CA CYS A 319 10.07 1.88 -15.86
C CYS A 319 10.01 3.37 -15.50
N LEU A 320 10.19 4.28 -16.48
CA LEU A 320 10.06 5.72 -16.26
C LEU A 320 8.63 6.11 -15.85
N LEU A 321 7.63 5.58 -16.55
CA LEU A 321 6.21 5.85 -16.25
C LEU A 321 5.81 5.26 -14.88
N SER A 322 6.24 4.04 -14.56
CA SER A 322 6.03 3.45 -13.25
C SER A 322 6.71 4.27 -12.13
N GLY A 323 7.91 4.76 -12.38
CA GLY A 323 8.62 5.66 -11.46
C GLY A 323 7.85 6.96 -11.21
N LEU A 324 7.37 7.61 -12.26
CA LEU A 324 6.55 8.84 -12.16
C LEU A 324 5.23 8.57 -11.41
N PHE A 325 4.57 7.44 -11.69
CA PHE A 325 3.39 7.02 -10.93
C PHE A 325 3.74 6.86 -9.45
N GLY A 326 4.85 6.22 -9.13
CA GLY A 326 5.34 6.05 -7.75
C GLY A 326 5.59 7.37 -7.03
N VAL A 327 6.21 8.36 -7.72
CA VAL A 327 6.41 9.72 -7.18
C VAL A 327 5.07 10.35 -6.81
N ALA A 328 4.14 10.37 -7.74
CA ALA A 328 2.83 10.98 -7.53
C ALA A 328 2.03 10.24 -6.45
N PHE A 329 2.06 8.90 -6.43
CA PHE A 329 1.38 8.06 -5.45
C PHE A 329 1.87 8.34 -4.02
N ALA A 330 3.19 8.41 -3.83
CA ALA A 330 3.77 8.69 -2.53
C ALA A 330 3.50 10.12 -2.05
N ALA A 331 3.60 11.10 -2.95
CA ALA A 331 3.29 12.50 -2.64
C ALA A 331 1.81 12.69 -2.27
N SER A 332 0.90 12.06 -3.03
CA SER A 332 -0.53 12.01 -2.70
C SER A 332 -0.78 11.36 -1.34
N GLY A 333 -0.06 10.29 -1.00
CA GLY A 333 -0.15 9.61 0.30
C GLY A 333 0.24 10.50 1.49
N ILE A 334 1.21 11.40 1.33
CA ILE A 334 1.54 12.43 2.33
C ILE A 334 0.37 13.40 2.51
N ALA A 335 -0.15 13.93 1.40
CA ALA A 335 -1.27 14.85 1.43
C ALA A 335 -2.53 14.20 2.05
N PHE A 336 -2.83 12.93 1.74
CA PHE A 336 -3.90 12.16 2.39
C PHE A 336 -3.74 12.09 3.90
N SER A 337 -2.54 11.69 4.35
CA SER A 337 -2.27 11.56 5.78
C SER A 337 -2.42 12.90 6.50
N SER A 338 -1.94 13.97 5.89
CA SER A 338 -2.00 15.33 6.45
C SER A 338 -3.45 15.85 6.52
N GLU A 339 -4.23 15.66 5.46
CA GLU A 339 -5.63 16.09 5.43
C GLU A 339 -6.49 15.28 6.39
N LEU A 340 -6.32 13.95 6.40
CA LEU A 340 -7.03 13.05 7.31
C LEU A 340 -6.82 13.48 8.77
N LEU A 341 -5.56 13.67 9.18
CA LEU A 341 -5.21 14.07 10.55
C LEU A 341 -5.73 15.46 10.92
N ALA A 342 -5.96 16.31 9.93
CA ALA A 342 -6.48 17.65 10.14
C ALA A 342 -8.02 17.70 10.25
N ILE A 343 -8.72 16.72 9.68
CA ILE A 343 -10.19 16.59 9.76
C ILE A 343 -10.61 15.87 11.05
N ILE A 344 -9.85 14.88 11.50
CA ILE A 344 -10.23 13.97 12.59
C ILE A 344 -10.03 14.63 13.95
N GLN A 345 -11.01 14.46 14.86
CA GLN A 345 -10.91 14.83 16.26
C GLN A 345 -10.05 13.83 17.06
N PRO A 346 -9.28 14.27 18.07
CA PRO A 346 -8.40 13.41 18.85
C PRO A 346 -9.08 12.19 19.48
N GLU A 347 -10.33 12.36 19.94
CA GLU A 347 -11.13 11.35 20.66
C GLU A 347 -11.47 10.14 19.78
N ASN A 348 -11.70 10.35 18.47
CA ASN A 348 -12.13 9.33 17.52
C ASN A 348 -11.05 8.94 16.50
N LYS A 349 -9.79 9.29 16.77
CA LYS A 349 -8.68 9.18 15.81
C LYS A 349 -8.45 7.75 15.27
N SER A 350 -8.48 6.76 16.15
CA SER A 350 -8.24 5.36 15.77
C SER A 350 -9.33 4.81 14.85
N LEU A 351 -10.59 5.03 15.22
CA LEU A 351 -11.75 4.53 14.47
C LEU A 351 -11.89 5.24 13.12
N SER A 352 -11.69 6.58 13.09
CA SER A 352 -11.72 7.36 11.85
C SER A 352 -10.60 6.92 10.88
N THR A 353 -9.38 6.75 11.38
CA THR A 353 -8.27 6.26 10.55
C THR A 353 -8.55 4.85 10.03
N GLY A 354 -9.09 3.98 10.88
CA GLY A 354 -9.46 2.60 10.51
C GLY A 354 -10.53 2.56 9.43
N PHE A 355 -11.58 3.36 9.55
CA PHE A 355 -12.64 3.44 8.54
C PHE A 355 -12.12 3.98 7.20
N HIS A 356 -11.33 5.07 7.22
CA HIS A 356 -10.69 5.58 6.00
C HIS A 356 -9.81 4.52 5.32
N LEU A 357 -8.96 3.81 6.07
CA LEU A 357 -8.12 2.74 5.51
C LEU A 357 -8.93 1.57 4.97
N SER A 358 -10.07 1.24 5.58
CA SER A 358 -10.99 0.22 5.06
C SER A 358 -11.58 0.64 3.71
N LEU A 359 -11.95 1.93 3.54
CA LEU A 359 -12.46 2.45 2.26
C LEU A 359 -11.37 2.50 1.18
N VAL A 360 -10.15 2.90 1.53
CA VAL A 360 -8.99 2.81 0.62
C VAL A 360 -8.78 1.37 0.16
N SER A 361 -8.82 0.42 1.08
CA SER A 361 -8.70 -1.01 0.77
C SER A 361 -9.86 -1.51 -0.10
N ALA A 362 -11.09 -1.03 0.15
CA ALA A 362 -12.25 -1.32 -0.69
C ALA A 362 -12.03 -0.85 -2.14
N GLY A 363 -11.56 0.38 -2.33
CA GLY A 363 -11.26 0.93 -3.66
C GLY A 363 -10.28 0.04 -4.42
N ILE A 364 -9.16 -0.32 -3.80
CA ILE A 364 -8.14 -1.20 -4.40
C ILE A 364 -8.71 -2.58 -4.74
N ALA A 365 -9.45 -3.20 -3.81
CA ALA A 365 -10.03 -4.53 -4.01
C ALA A 365 -11.04 -4.54 -5.16
N ILE A 366 -11.99 -3.61 -5.14
CA ILE A 366 -13.03 -3.51 -6.16
C ILE A 366 -12.42 -3.19 -7.53
N SER A 367 -11.41 -2.28 -7.59
CA SER A 367 -10.64 -2.00 -8.81
C SER A 367 -10.10 -3.30 -9.43
N SER A 368 -9.38 -4.08 -8.64
CA SER A 368 -8.78 -5.33 -9.12
C SER A 368 -9.81 -6.36 -9.56
N LEU A 369 -10.95 -6.46 -8.82
CA LEU A 369 -12.03 -7.37 -9.17
C LEU A 369 -12.73 -6.97 -10.47
N ILE A 370 -13.03 -5.67 -10.66
CA ILE A 370 -13.62 -5.17 -11.89
C ILE A 370 -12.69 -5.45 -13.08
N ILE A 371 -11.41 -5.08 -12.98
CA ILE A 371 -10.44 -5.30 -14.05
C ILE A 371 -10.27 -6.80 -14.33
N GLY A 372 -10.17 -7.63 -13.29
CA GLY A 372 -10.08 -9.07 -13.44
C GLY A 372 -11.30 -9.67 -14.14
N GLN A 373 -12.53 -9.22 -13.84
CA GLN A 373 -13.74 -9.66 -14.53
C GLN A 373 -13.79 -9.17 -15.98
N THR A 374 -13.38 -7.92 -16.23
CA THR A 374 -13.30 -7.36 -17.59
C THR A 374 -12.38 -8.20 -18.48
N LEU A 375 -11.20 -8.59 -17.96
CA LEU A 375 -10.27 -9.47 -18.67
C LEU A 375 -10.85 -10.89 -18.87
N LYS A 376 -11.52 -11.46 -17.85
CA LYS A 376 -12.10 -12.80 -17.93
C LYS A 376 -13.22 -12.91 -18.96
N LEU A 377 -14.07 -11.91 -19.01
CA LEU A 377 -15.28 -11.90 -19.85
C LEU A 377 -15.02 -11.34 -21.25
N ASN A 378 -13.81 -10.85 -21.54
CA ASN A 378 -13.47 -10.20 -22.81
C ASN A 378 -14.49 -9.12 -23.24
N ILE A 379 -14.92 -8.29 -22.28
CA ILE A 379 -15.97 -7.27 -22.50
C ILE A 379 -15.47 -6.15 -23.43
N LEU A 380 -14.18 -5.87 -23.40
CA LEU A 380 -13.53 -4.83 -24.21
C LEU A 380 -12.96 -5.42 -25.48
N ASN A 381 -12.97 -4.62 -26.55
CA ASN A 381 -12.31 -5.02 -27.79
C ASN A 381 -10.83 -5.36 -27.53
N PRO A 382 -10.37 -6.53 -27.99
CA PRO A 382 -9.00 -6.97 -27.73
C PRO A 382 -7.95 -6.07 -28.40
N GLU A 383 -8.30 -5.49 -29.57
CA GLU A 383 -7.41 -4.60 -30.32
C GLU A 383 -8.21 -3.47 -30.98
N TRP A 384 -7.68 -2.25 -30.90
CA TRP A 384 -8.17 -1.07 -31.59
C TRP A 384 -7.04 -0.06 -31.80
N THR A 385 -7.22 0.95 -32.64
CA THR A 385 -6.16 1.87 -33.01
C THR A 385 -6.45 3.28 -32.51
N LEU A 386 -5.43 3.94 -31.92
CA LEU A 386 -5.45 5.34 -31.53
C LEU A 386 -4.13 5.98 -31.96
N MET A 387 -4.16 7.09 -32.70
CA MET A 387 -2.96 7.81 -33.16
C MET A 387 -1.95 6.91 -33.89
N GLY A 388 -2.42 5.90 -34.64
CA GLY A 388 -1.57 4.94 -35.34
C GLY A 388 -0.95 3.85 -34.48
N GLN A 389 -1.29 3.79 -33.17
CA GLN A 389 -0.87 2.73 -32.25
C GLN A 389 -1.98 1.71 -32.05
N THR A 390 -1.62 0.43 -32.07
CA THR A 390 -2.53 -0.66 -31.69
C THR A 390 -2.59 -0.77 -30.20
N LEU A 391 -3.78 -0.57 -29.64
CA LEU A 391 -4.06 -0.60 -28.21
C LEU A 391 -4.74 -1.93 -27.86
N CYS A 392 -4.41 -2.49 -26.70
CA CYS A 392 -4.98 -3.70 -26.16
C CYS A 392 -6.02 -3.44 -25.04
N THR A 393 -6.64 -4.51 -24.54
CA THR A 393 -7.59 -4.44 -23.43
C THR A 393 -7.02 -3.73 -22.21
N TYR A 394 -5.74 -3.94 -21.86
CA TYR A 394 -5.08 -3.26 -20.73
C TYR A 394 -4.99 -1.76 -20.96
N ASP A 395 -4.68 -1.34 -22.19
CA ASP A 395 -4.62 0.09 -22.55
C ASP A 395 -5.97 0.76 -22.42
N THR A 396 -7.03 0.07 -22.84
CA THR A 396 -8.41 0.56 -22.68
C THR A 396 -8.77 0.75 -21.21
N VAL A 397 -8.39 -0.19 -20.34
CA VAL A 397 -8.59 -0.08 -18.88
C VAL A 397 -7.81 1.11 -18.30
N LEU A 398 -6.55 1.29 -18.70
CA LEU A 398 -5.72 2.40 -18.24
C LEU A 398 -6.26 3.75 -18.70
N LEU A 399 -6.69 3.87 -19.96
CA LEU A 399 -7.32 5.07 -20.50
C LEU A 399 -8.64 5.39 -19.79
N GLY A 400 -9.48 4.38 -19.59
CA GLY A 400 -10.73 4.53 -18.82
C GLY A 400 -10.45 5.02 -17.39
N SER A 401 -9.46 4.45 -16.72
CA SER A 401 -9.02 4.91 -15.39
C SER A 401 -8.51 6.35 -15.43
N ALA A 402 -7.72 6.74 -16.45
CA ALA A 402 -7.26 8.11 -16.61
C ALA A 402 -8.40 9.11 -16.75
N VAL A 403 -9.38 8.80 -17.59
CA VAL A 403 -10.58 9.63 -17.79
C VAL A 403 -11.37 9.76 -16.49
N MET A 404 -11.61 8.65 -15.78
CA MET A 404 -12.34 8.66 -14.52
C MET A 404 -11.62 9.46 -13.42
N ILE A 405 -10.29 9.41 -13.37
CA ILE A 405 -9.49 10.22 -12.44
C ILE A 405 -9.61 11.71 -12.80
N LEU A 406 -9.56 12.08 -14.08
CA LEU A 406 -9.77 13.46 -14.51
C LEU A 406 -11.17 13.97 -14.16
N LEU A 407 -12.21 13.16 -14.41
CA LEU A 407 -13.58 13.47 -14.00
C LEU A 407 -13.68 13.64 -12.48
N LEU A 408 -13.03 12.78 -11.71
CA LEU A 408 -13.01 12.88 -10.25
C LEU A 408 -12.37 14.20 -9.78
N ILE A 409 -11.28 14.65 -10.42
CA ILE A 409 -10.65 15.94 -10.12
C ILE A 409 -11.62 17.08 -10.41
N ILE A 410 -12.24 17.10 -11.59
CA ILE A 410 -13.13 18.18 -12.02
C ILE A 410 -14.39 18.23 -11.17
N THR A 411 -15.00 17.08 -10.88
CA THR A 411 -16.28 17.01 -10.16
C THR A 411 -16.14 17.17 -8.65
N LEU A 412 -15.28 16.41 -8.01
CA LEU A 412 -15.14 16.39 -6.55
C LEU A 412 -13.88 17.08 -6.03
N GLY A 413 -12.76 17.00 -6.78
CA GLY A 413 -11.49 17.57 -6.34
C GLY A 413 -11.50 19.10 -6.23
N LEU A 414 -12.24 19.78 -7.09
CA LEU A 414 -12.38 21.24 -7.07
C LEU A 414 -13.35 21.74 -5.98
N ILE A 415 -14.26 20.90 -5.48
CA ILE A 415 -15.25 21.30 -4.48
C ILE A 415 -14.56 21.58 -3.13
N PRO A 416 -14.72 22.79 -2.53
CA PRO A 416 -14.04 23.13 -1.28
C PRO A 416 -14.50 22.30 -0.07
N SER A 417 -15.73 21.78 -0.07
CA SER A 417 -16.27 20.95 1.01
C SER A 417 -15.71 19.53 1.02
N VAL A 418 -15.13 19.06 -0.10
CA VAL A 418 -14.53 17.72 -0.20
C VAL A 418 -13.07 17.74 0.24
N ILE A 419 -12.31 18.70 -0.24
CA ILE A 419 -10.92 18.94 0.15
C ILE A 419 -10.79 20.41 0.53
N GLN A 420 -10.52 20.69 1.79
CA GLN A 420 -10.45 22.07 2.30
C GLN A 420 -9.17 22.74 1.83
N VAL A 421 -9.28 24.02 1.44
CA VAL A 421 -8.12 24.87 1.21
C VAL A 421 -7.62 25.33 2.58
N ARG A 422 -6.62 24.66 3.12
CA ARG A 422 -5.93 25.14 4.33
C ARG A 422 -4.73 25.95 3.91
N LYS A 423 -4.67 27.22 4.31
CA LYS A 423 -3.45 28.02 4.23
C LYS A 423 -2.40 27.33 5.10
N ALA A 424 -1.19 27.17 4.59
CA ALA A 424 -0.06 26.74 5.39
C ALA A 424 -0.02 27.63 6.65
N GLN A 425 -0.25 27.05 7.81
CA GLN A 425 -0.05 27.76 9.08
C GLN A 425 1.46 27.86 9.25
N TRP A 426 2.01 29.02 8.89
CA TRP A 426 3.34 29.39 9.34
C TRP A 426 3.29 29.47 10.86
N TYR A 427 3.86 28.47 11.51
CA TYR A 427 4.27 28.65 12.91
C TYR A 427 5.36 29.73 12.88
N PRO A 428 5.16 30.91 13.49
CA PRO A 428 6.26 31.83 13.67
C PRO A 428 7.30 31.08 14.50
N GLN A 429 8.48 30.88 13.91
CA GLN A 429 9.65 30.50 14.69
C GLN A 429 9.89 31.65 15.68
N ASN A 430 9.41 31.48 16.91
CA ASN A 430 9.86 32.34 17.99
C ASN A 430 11.37 32.16 18.11
N ARG A 431 12.06 33.24 17.75
CA ARG A 431 13.51 33.42 17.90
C ARG A 431 13.95 33.29 19.35
#